data_d9063ff467b59db5b8350f899148f46e
#
_entry.id   d9063ff467b59db5b8350f899148f46e
#
_cell.length_a   1.000
_cell.length_b   1.000
_cell.length_c   1.000
_cell.angle_alpha   90.00
_cell.angle_beta   90.00
_cell.angle_gamma   90.00
#
_symmetry.space_group_name_H-M   'P 1'
#
loop_
_entity.id
_entity.type
_entity.pdbx_description
1 polymer ?
#
loop_
_entity_poly.entity_id
_entity_poly.type
_entity_poly.pdbx_seq_one_letter_code
_entity_poly.pdbx_strand_id
1 'polypeptide(L)'
;MGFAFLSNLLMRPLMNYRHVAGDAGNEVIPDLAARMPEISQDGLTYEFTLRRGVRFGPPLDREVTSRDVAYALERVATPSLGARYGFYFMSAIEGMSDYASGQASSISGIETPDDDTIVFHLLQPTGDFLKRLAMPAAAPIPEEVGGCFTEPGYGRYLVATGPYMIKGSDSIGTECDDLEPAAGFAPNRRLTLVRNPNFDFSTDDPTIRSARFQRYELTVESDISKIYRRAEAGTIDIAPGGPGLDVIRRYTSRASLRNNLHVESGDRLWYISMNLTQPPFDDVHVRRAANFVMDKDFLVRTWGGSLQGSVATHVLPDDMLDGALEGFDPYRSRHHAGDVRRAAQEMRLSRYDRNDDGLCDADACRDVVHVARSSPPWSEMTGIIESSLRKIGIELDTRPNDDAYSVIQKVPNDIPITSAPGWVKDYPDPFSFIGFLFDGRNIRKPANTNYAMVGLTEELAEDLRIPAPDPPVPSIDAGIDRCAATLPSRERTKCWAELDKSLMTKVVPWIPYLAANKLVITSDAISPYEFDQFSGEISFAHIGIDRSL
;
A
#
# COMPACT_ATOMS: atom_id res chain seq x y z
N MET A 1 -3.50 10.02 -1.37
CA MET A 1 -3.48 11.47 -1.04
C MET A 1 -3.32 11.77 0.45
N GLY A 2 -4.10 11.20 1.38
CA GLY A 2 -3.89 11.44 2.82
C GLY A 2 -2.48 11.09 3.30
N PHE A 3 -1.97 9.97 2.86
CA PHE A 3 -0.60 9.53 3.15
C PHE A 3 0.45 10.54 2.64
N ALA A 4 0.29 11.06 1.41
CA ALA A 4 1.18 12.07 0.85
C ALA A 4 1.14 13.40 1.64
N PHE A 5 -0.03 13.85 2.12
CA PHE A 5 -0.08 15.03 2.98
C PHE A 5 0.61 14.81 4.32
N LEU A 6 0.45 13.64 4.92
CA LEU A 6 1.13 13.31 6.17
C LEU A 6 2.65 13.31 5.98
N SER A 7 3.17 12.60 4.98
CA SER A 7 4.62 12.44 4.78
C SER A 7 5.30 13.70 4.22
N ASN A 8 4.61 14.44 3.33
CA ASN A 8 5.21 15.59 2.66
C ASN A 8 5.12 16.89 3.48
N LEU A 9 4.02 17.06 4.25
CA LEU A 9 3.67 18.37 4.77
C LEU A 9 3.45 18.46 6.28
N LEU A 10 2.85 17.41 6.88
CA LEU A 10 2.33 17.51 8.25
C LEU A 10 3.24 16.90 9.30
N MET A 11 3.92 15.80 8.98
CA MET A 11 4.63 14.98 9.95
C MET A 11 6.11 14.84 9.60
N ARG A 12 6.94 14.66 10.63
CA ARG A 12 8.38 14.37 10.52
C ARG A 12 8.69 13.08 11.27
N PRO A 13 8.69 11.92 10.60
CA PRO A 13 9.14 10.67 11.19
C PRO A 13 10.67 10.68 11.40
N LEU A 14 11.22 9.66 12.07
CA LEU A 14 12.69 9.54 12.26
C LEU A 14 13.44 9.56 10.93
N MET A 15 12.96 8.78 9.97
CA MET A 15 13.47 8.68 8.60
C MET A 15 12.41 9.19 7.63
N ASN A 16 12.80 9.59 6.43
CA ASN A 16 11.87 10.03 5.39
C ASN A 16 12.46 9.76 4.00
N TYR A 17 11.80 10.24 2.97
CA TYR A 17 12.21 10.20 1.57
C TYR A 17 12.33 11.61 1.00
N ARG A 18 13.03 11.75 -0.15
CA ARG A 18 13.16 13.06 -0.83
C ARG A 18 11.90 13.54 -1.51
N HIS A 19 10.86 12.72 -1.60
CA HIS A 19 9.60 13.03 -2.29
C HIS A 19 9.77 13.46 -3.76
N VAL A 20 10.67 12.78 -4.47
CA VAL A 20 10.93 12.96 -5.89
C VAL A 20 10.69 11.66 -6.66
N ALA A 21 10.65 11.74 -8.00
CA ALA A 21 10.45 10.58 -8.86
C ALA A 21 11.66 9.63 -8.90
N GLY A 22 11.41 8.37 -9.23
CA GLY A 22 12.41 7.33 -9.50
C GLY A 22 13.18 6.86 -8.25
N ASP A 23 14.37 6.27 -8.47
CA ASP A 23 15.16 5.60 -7.41
C ASP A 23 15.53 6.53 -6.25
N ALA A 24 15.84 7.81 -6.55
CA ALA A 24 16.13 8.80 -5.52
C ALA A 24 14.96 9.04 -4.56
N GLY A 25 13.71 8.86 -5.03
CA GLY A 25 12.50 8.94 -4.22
C GLY A 25 12.24 7.71 -3.35
N ASN A 26 12.96 6.61 -3.59
CA ASN A 26 12.90 5.39 -2.78
C ASN A 26 14.04 5.28 -1.75
N GLU A 27 14.99 6.22 -1.76
CA GLU A 27 16.10 6.27 -0.82
C GLU A 27 15.66 6.86 0.53
N VAL A 28 15.89 6.11 1.60
CA VAL A 28 15.60 6.55 2.98
C VAL A 28 16.70 7.46 3.49
N ILE A 29 16.30 8.63 3.99
CA ILE A 29 17.20 9.64 4.56
C ILE A 29 16.72 10.08 5.96
N PRO A 30 17.60 10.63 6.84
CA PRO A 30 17.18 11.16 8.13
C PRO A 30 16.27 12.39 7.99
N ASP A 31 15.20 12.48 8.82
CA ASP A 31 14.34 13.66 8.94
C ASP A 31 14.32 14.19 10.38
N LEU A 32 13.55 13.58 11.29
CA LEU A 32 13.62 13.90 12.72
C LEU A 32 14.93 13.39 13.33
N ALA A 33 15.49 12.29 12.83
CA ALA A 33 16.83 11.87 13.18
C ALA A 33 17.86 12.88 12.65
N ALA A 34 18.87 13.20 13.48
CA ALA A 34 19.95 14.13 13.10
C ALA A 34 20.91 13.53 12.06
N ARG A 35 21.03 12.20 12.05
CA ARG A 35 21.88 11.40 11.17
C ARG A 35 21.31 9.99 11.02
N MET A 36 21.93 9.17 10.16
CA MET A 36 21.65 7.74 10.12
C MET A 36 21.92 7.11 11.50
N PRO A 37 21.13 6.11 11.92
CA PRO A 37 21.32 5.48 13.23
C PRO A 37 22.64 4.72 13.33
N GLU A 38 23.12 4.57 14.55
CA GLU A 38 24.16 3.61 14.87
C GLU A 38 23.52 2.22 14.96
N ILE A 39 24.06 1.26 14.17
CA ILE A 39 23.51 -0.09 14.07
C ILE A 39 24.54 -1.07 14.64
N SER A 40 24.11 -1.94 15.56
CA SER A 40 24.97 -3.01 16.09
C SER A 40 25.40 -4.00 15.00
N GLN A 41 26.53 -4.68 15.22
CA GLN A 41 27.07 -5.63 14.23
C GLN A 41 26.14 -6.78 13.87
N ASP A 42 25.29 -7.20 14.81
CA ASP A 42 24.27 -8.22 14.60
C ASP A 42 22.99 -7.69 13.95
N GLY A 43 22.89 -6.36 13.76
CA GLY A 43 21.71 -5.72 13.16
C GLY A 43 20.46 -5.73 14.04
N LEU A 44 20.62 -5.95 15.36
CA LEU A 44 19.51 -6.04 16.29
C LEU A 44 19.23 -4.74 17.06
N THR A 45 20.22 -3.86 17.19
CA THR A 45 20.07 -2.60 17.91
C THR A 45 20.27 -1.42 16.97
N TYR A 46 19.34 -0.47 17.04
CA TYR A 46 19.37 0.78 16.27
C TYR A 46 19.25 1.96 17.23
N GLU A 47 20.32 2.77 17.34
CA GLU A 47 20.33 3.97 18.15
C GLU A 47 20.22 5.22 17.28
N PHE A 48 19.21 6.05 17.56
CA PHE A 48 18.95 7.31 16.88
C PHE A 48 19.19 8.47 17.83
N THR A 49 19.84 9.53 17.32
CA THR A 49 19.88 10.84 17.95
C THR A 49 18.88 11.75 17.24
N LEU A 50 17.97 12.39 17.97
CA LEU A 50 16.99 13.32 17.41
C LEU A 50 17.65 14.66 17.05
N ARG A 51 17.09 15.29 16.05
CA ARG A 51 17.45 16.65 15.63
C ARG A 51 16.85 17.66 16.60
N ARG A 52 17.68 18.46 17.25
CA ARG A 52 17.27 19.49 18.20
C ARG A 52 16.53 20.63 17.51
N GLY A 53 15.63 21.31 18.25
CA GLY A 53 14.87 22.44 17.77
C GLY A 53 13.67 22.07 16.89
N VAL A 54 13.38 20.78 16.68
CA VAL A 54 12.15 20.34 16.02
C VAL A 54 11.01 20.44 17.02
N ARG A 55 9.99 21.24 16.71
CA ARG A 55 8.87 21.55 17.61
C ARG A 55 7.54 21.05 17.07
N PHE A 56 6.63 20.72 17.97
CA PHE A 56 5.23 20.59 17.62
C PHE A 56 4.64 21.95 17.23
N GLY A 57 3.75 21.94 16.28
CA GLY A 57 2.89 23.09 15.96
C GLY A 57 1.84 23.32 17.04
N PRO A 58 1.13 24.48 16.98
CA PRO A 58 0.00 24.73 17.86
C PRO A 58 -1.01 23.56 17.92
N PRO A 59 -1.62 23.31 19.09
CA PRO A 59 -1.66 24.15 20.30
C PRO A 59 -0.40 24.04 21.17
N LEU A 60 0.53 23.15 20.83
CA LEU A 60 1.75 22.97 21.58
C LEU A 60 2.84 23.91 21.10
N ASP A 61 3.82 24.18 22.00
CA ASP A 61 5.01 24.94 21.71
C ASP A 61 6.21 24.35 22.48
N ARG A 62 6.40 23.02 22.36
CA ARG A 62 7.55 22.31 22.92
C ARG A 62 8.29 21.53 21.86
N GLU A 63 9.54 21.20 22.13
CA GLU A 63 10.32 20.32 21.27
C GLU A 63 9.76 18.90 21.27
N VAL A 64 9.99 18.21 20.16
CA VAL A 64 9.73 16.79 20.02
C VAL A 64 10.82 16.02 20.77
N THR A 65 10.42 15.02 21.54
CA THR A 65 11.31 14.16 22.30
C THR A 65 11.27 12.72 21.82
N SER A 66 12.23 11.92 22.25
CA SER A 66 12.27 10.47 22.02
C SER A 66 11.01 9.77 22.53
N ARG A 67 10.41 10.26 23.64
CA ARG A 67 9.17 9.72 24.19
C ARG A 67 7.98 9.89 23.25
N ASP A 68 7.89 10.99 22.48
CA ASP A 68 6.82 11.21 21.51
C ASP A 68 6.85 10.19 20.36
N VAL A 69 8.08 9.77 19.97
CA VAL A 69 8.26 8.71 18.96
C VAL A 69 7.89 7.35 19.53
N ALA A 70 8.32 7.03 20.74
CA ALA A 70 7.96 5.80 21.43
C ALA A 70 6.44 5.70 21.61
N TYR A 71 5.81 6.78 22.05
CA TYR A 71 4.37 6.87 22.24
C TYR A 71 3.58 6.64 20.92
N ALA A 72 4.07 7.18 19.80
CA ALA A 72 3.44 6.91 18.50
C ALA A 72 3.41 5.42 18.17
N LEU A 73 4.49 4.67 18.47
CA LEU A 73 4.57 3.24 18.25
C LEU A 73 3.71 2.43 19.25
N GLU A 74 3.61 2.87 20.50
CA GLU A 74 2.66 2.32 21.47
C GLU A 74 1.22 2.42 20.95
N ARG A 75 0.86 3.57 20.38
CA ARG A 75 -0.46 3.77 19.74
C ARG A 75 -0.67 2.87 18.53
N VAL A 76 0.34 2.69 17.69
CA VAL A 76 0.28 1.78 16.54
C VAL A 76 0.08 0.32 16.99
N ALA A 77 0.65 -0.06 18.14
CA ALA A 77 0.48 -1.38 18.73
C ALA A 77 -0.87 -1.58 19.44
N THR A 78 -1.57 -0.50 19.80
CA THR A 78 -2.81 -0.56 20.58
C THR A 78 -4.00 -0.98 19.70
N PRO A 79 -4.60 -2.19 19.91
CA PRO A 79 -5.63 -2.72 19.00
C PRO A 79 -6.90 -1.87 18.93
N SER A 80 -7.34 -1.25 20.07
CA SER A 80 -8.55 -0.41 20.12
C SER A 80 -8.46 0.83 19.22
N LEU A 81 -7.25 1.30 18.89
CA LEU A 81 -7.03 2.43 18.01
C LEU A 81 -7.14 2.08 16.52
N GLY A 82 -7.23 0.79 16.17
CA GLY A 82 -7.48 0.32 14.81
C GLY A 82 -6.36 0.64 13.82
N ALA A 83 -5.11 0.79 14.30
CA ALA A 83 -3.97 1.08 13.45
C ALA A 83 -3.66 -0.11 12.51
N ARG A 84 -3.71 0.12 11.19
CA ARG A 84 -3.52 -0.94 10.20
C ARG A 84 -2.06 -1.36 10.01
N TYR A 85 -1.12 -0.50 10.38
CA TYR A 85 0.32 -0.71 10.18
C TYR A 85 1.02 -1.43 11.34
N GLY A 86 0.30 -1.82 12.40
CA GLY A 86 0.85 -2.52 13.57
C GLY A 86 1.67 -3.76 13.21
N PHE A 87 1.21 -4.54 12.23
CA PHE A 87 1.90 -5.75 11.78
C PHE A 87 3.37 -5.50 11.40
N TYR A 88 3.67 -4.40 10.71
CA TYR A 88 5.04 -4.10 10.30
C TYR A 88 5.99 -3.88 11.49
N PHE A 89 5.51 -3.29 12.55
CA PHE A 89 6.32 -3.01 13.74
C PHE A 89 6.34 -4.18 14.73
N MET A 90 5.20 -4.83 14.95
CA MET A 90 5.09 -6.01 15.81
C MET A 90 5.94 -7.18 15.32
N SER A 91 6.14 -7.32 14.01
CA SER A 91 7.01 -8.35 13.43
C SER A 91 8.51 -8.05 13.58
N ALA A 92 8.89 -6.86 14.04
CA ALA A 92 10.26 -6.41 14.11
C ALA A 92 10.73 -6.04 15.54
N ILE A 93 9.94 -5.29 16.31
CA ILE A 93 10.35 -4.70 17.58
C ILE A 93 10.05 -5.67 18.73
N GLU A 94 11.03 -5.91 19.59
CA GLU A 94 10.92 -6.78 20.75
C GLU A 94 9.85 -6.30 21.74
N GLY A 95 9.04 -7.21 22.26
CA GLY A 95 7.98 -6.93 23.24
C GLY A 95 6.77 -6.16 22.72
N MET A 96 6.75 -5.76 21.44
CA MET A 96 5.62 -4.99 20.89
C MET A 96 4.34 -5.84 20.79
N SER A 97 4.45 -7.14 20.50
CA SER A 97 3.30 -8.07 20.51
C SER A 97 2.76 -8.29 21.92
N ASP A 98 3.62 -8.37 22.93
CA ASP A 98 3.21 -8.55 24.33
C ASP A 98 2.47 -7.29 24.83
N TYR A 99 2.96 -6.12 24.45
CA TYR A 99 2.25 -4.86 24.71
C TYR A 99 0.87 -4.83 24.02
N ALA A 100 0.81 -5.18 22.74
CA ALA A 100 -0.44 -5.19 21.96
C ALA A 100 -1.49 -6.17 22.53
N SER A 101 -1.04 -7.30 23.11
CA SER A 101 -1.93 -8.29 23.74
C SER A 101 -2.28 -7.97 25.20
N GLY A 102 -1.71 -6.90 25.77
CA GLY A 102 -1.90 -6.49 27.17
C GLY A 102 -1.12 -7.33 28.17
N GLN A 103 -0.15 -8.14 27.73
CA GLN A 103 0.74 -8.94 28.60
C GLN A 103 1.87 -8.08 29.19
N ALA A 104 2.19 -6.95 28.55
CA ALA A 104 3.17 -5.97 29.02
C ALA A 104 2.56 -4.57 29.06
N SER A 105 3.04 -3.72 29.97
CA SER A 105 2.64 -2.32 30.12
C SER A 105 3.50 -1.35 29.29
N SER A 106 4.59 -1.83 28.69
CA SER A 106 5.50 -1.07 27.83
C SER A 106 6.12 -1.99 26.79
N ILE A 107 6.65 -1.41 25.72
CA ILE A 107 7.37 -2.12 24.67
C ILE A 107 8.84 -2.26 25.10
N SER A 108 9.27 -3.47 25.46
CA SER A 108 10.64 -3.71 25.97
C SER A 108 11.74 -3.37 24.97
N GLY A 109 11.44 -3.47 23.67
CA GLY A 109 12.37 -3.16 22.59
C GLY A 109 12.47 -1.66 22.23
N ILE A 110 11.91 -0.75 23.03
CA ILE A 110 12.03 0.70 22.82
C ILE A 110 12.54 1.34 24.10
N GLU A 111 13.72 1.97 24.02
CA GLU A 111 14.30 2.73 25.11
C GLU A 111 14.40 4.21 24.75
N THR A 112 14.11 5.06 25.72
CA THR A 112 14.24 6.53 25.63
C THR A 112 15.10 7.03 26.79
N PRO A 113 16.45 6.83 26.71
CA PRO A 113 17.35 7.13 27.83
C PRO A 113 17.41 8.63 28.16
N ASP A 114 17.16 9.47 27.19
CA ASP A 114 17.02 10.92 27.34
C ASP A 114 16.08 11.49 26.25
N ASP A 115 15.83 12.80 26.26
CA ASP A 115 14.91 13.47 25.34
C ASP A 115 15.36 13.39 23.86
N ASP A 116 16.64 13.26 23.59
CA ASP A 116 17.24 13.29 22.26
C ASP A 116 17.61 11.89 21.73
N THR A 117 17.54 10.83 22.54
CA THR A 117 18.00 9.49 22.17
C THR A 117 16.87 8.47 22.23
N ILE A 118 16.71 7.71 21.16
CA ILE A 118 15.80 6.54 21.11
C ILE A 118 16.56 5.32 20.58
N VAL A 119 16.40 4.18 21.28
CA VAL A 119 17.03 2.91 20.93
C VAL A 119 15.96 1.88 20.65
N PHE A 120 16.13 1.16 19.55
CA PHE A 120 15.25 0.03 19.18
C PHE A 120 16.03 -1.28 19.28
N HIS A 121 15.42 -2.28 19.93
CA HIS A 121 15.86 -3.67 19.94
C HIS A 121 14.91 -4.51 19.10
N LEU A 122 15.47 -5.26 18.15
CA LEU A 122 14.69 -6.03 17.18
C LEU A 122 14.72 -7.51 17.52
N LEU A 123 13.62 -8.20 17.22
CA LEU A 123 13.49 -9.67 17.35
C LEU A 123 14.48 -10.42 16.45
N GLN A 124 14.80 -9.85 15.30
CA GLN A 124 15.75 -10.38 14.31
C GLN A 124 16.25 -9.23 13.42
N PRO A 125 17.38 -9.38 12.73
CA PRO A 125 17.78 -8.40 11.74
C PRO A 125 16.64 -8.13 10.77
N THR A 126 16.36 -6.86 10.47
CA THR A 126 15.21 -6.47 9.65
C THR A 126 15.66 -5.50 8.58
N GLY A 127 15.80 -5.99 7.35
CA GLY A 127 16.44 -5.24 6.25
C GLY A 127 15.68 -4.01 5.77
N ASP A 128 14.42 -3.86 6.13
CA ASP A 128 13.55 -2.74 5.78
C ASP A 128 13.15 -1.88 6.99
N PHE A 129 13.78 -2.06 8.16
CA PHE A 129 13.38 -1.38 9.39
C PHE A 129 13.39 0.15 9.26
N LEU A 130 14.42 0.73 8.62
CA LEU A 130 14.49 2.18 8.39
C LEU A 130 13.35 2.68 7.48
N LYS A 131 12.92 1.87 6.52
CA LYS A 131 11.80 2.19 5.63
C LYS A 131 10.46 2.17 6.38
N ARG A 132 10.30 1.28 7.37
CA ARG A 132 9.14 1.25 8.26
C ARG A 132 9.09 2.51 9.13
N LEU A 133 10.24 2.95 9.66
CA LEU A 133 10.36 4.19 10.44
C LEU A 133 10.19 5.48 9.61
N ALA A 134 10.20 5.39 8.28
CA ALA A 134 9.89 6.49 7.37
C ALA A 134 8.39 6.63 7.07
N MET A 135 7.57 5.68 7.50
CA MET A 135 6.12 5.79 7.34
C MET A 135 5.53 6.84 8.29
N PRO A 136 4.51 7.59 7.87
CA PRO A 136 3.81 8.53 8.77
C PRO A 136 3.26 7.91 10.04
N ALA A 137 3.03 6.59 10.06
CA ALA A 137 2.58 5.85 11.23
C ALA A 137 3.61 5.83 12.38
N ALA A 138 4.90 6.04 12.07
CA ALA A 138 5.98 6.13 13.06
C ALA A 138 6.35 7.58 13.42
N ALA A 139 5.61 8.57 12.90
CA ALA A 139 5.87 9.96 13.22
C ALA A 139 5.44 10.30 14.66
N PRO A 140 6.16 11.20 15.36
CA PRO A 140 5.90 11.51 16.76
C PRO A 140 4.48 12.05 16.98
N ILE A 141 3.86 11.62 18.08
CA ILE A 141 2.54 12.06 18.53
C ILE A 141 2.67 12.58 19.95
N PRO A 142 2.22 13.81 20.25
CA PRO A 142 2.27 14.33 21.61
C PRO A 142 1.22 13.64 22.48
N GLU A 143 1.64 13.12 23.64
CA GLU A 143 0.77 12.39 24.55
C GLU A 143 -0.33 13.28 25.14
N GLU A 144 -0.06 14.60 25.31
CA GLU A 144 -1.02 15.58 25.83
C GLU A 144 -2.32 15.63 25.02
N VAL A 145 -2.24 15.45 23.70
CA VAL A 145 -3.41 15.42 22.84
C VAL A 145 -3.77 13.99 22.44
N GLY A 146 -2.75 13.19 22.07
CA GLY A 146 -2.94 11.81 21.62
C GLY A 146 -3.53 10.90 22.70
N GLY A 147 -3.15 11.11 23.98
CA GLY A 147 -3.61 10.33 25.13
C GLY A 147 -5.10 10.45 25.43
N CYS A 148 -5.74 11.50 24.94
CA CYS A 148 -7.19 11.67 25.08
C CYS A 148 -8.01 10.70 24.20
N PHE A 149 -7.39 9.95 23.30
CA PHE A 149 -8.07 9.06 22.36
C PHE A 149 -7.74 7.60 22.66
N THR A 150 -8.73 6.86 23.13
CA THR A 150 -8.68 5.39 23.32
C THR A 150 -9.30 4.62 22.16
N GLU A 151 -9.93 5.34 21.22
CA GLU A 151 -10.54 4.86 20.00
C GLU A 151 -10.07 5.70 18.78
N PRO A 152 -10.33 5.28 17.54
CA PRO A 152 -9.97 6.04 16.34
C PRO A 152 -10.61 7.45 16.35
N GLY A 153 -9.81 8.51 16.14
CA GLY A 153 -10.33 9.89 16.15
C GLY A 153 -9.27 10.98 16.11
N TYR A 154 -8.05 10.69 16.54
CA TYR A 154 -6.96 11.66 16.65
C TYR A 154 -6.71 12.51 15.38
N GLY A 155 -6.95 11.97 14.18
CA GLY A 155 -6.68 12.69 12.93
C GLY A 155 -7.37 14.05 12.77
N ARG A 156 -8.45 14.32 13.52
CA ARG A 156 -9.11 15.65 13.56
C ARG A 156 -8.42 16.64 14.51
N TYR A 157 -7.53 16.13 15.34
CA TYR A 157 -6.80 16.84 16.39
C TYR A 157 -5.28 16.73 16.17
N LEU A 158 -4.88 16.38 14.93
CA LEU A 158 -3.48 16.14 14.59
C LEU A 158 -2.64 17.38 14.87
N VAL A 159 -1.63 17.23 15.71
CA VAL A 159 -0.59 18.22 15.99
C VAL A 159 0.60 17.96 15.07
N ALA A 160 0.89 18.92 14.20
CA ALA A 160 1.88 18.76 13.16
C ALA A 160 3.31 18.99 13.68
N THR A 161 4.28 18.33 13.05
CA THR A 161 5.73 18.61 13.21
C THR A 161 6.35 19.14 11.92
N GLY A 162 5.62 19.04 10.80
CA GLY A 162 6.04 19.51 9.49
C GLY A 162 5.76 21.00 9.24
N PRO A 163 6.07 21.50 8.01
CA PRO A 163 5.94 22.92 7.66
C PRO A 163 4.50 23.42 7.55
N TYR A 164 3.53 22.51 7.58
CA TYR A 164 2.11 22.85 7.56
C TYR A 164 1.38 22.18 8.73
N MET A 165 0.26 22.78 9.09
CA MET A 165 -0.69 22.26 10.08
C MET A 165 -2.11 22.37 9.53
N ILE A 166 -3.06 21.66 10.14
CA ILE A 166 -4.48 21.82 9.82
C ILE A 166 -4.91 23.20 10.29
N LYS A 167 -5.63 23.96 9.45
CA LYS A 167 -6.15 25.26 9.85
C LYS A 167 -7.02 25.15 11.11
N GLY A 168 -6.73 25.96 12.12
CA GLY A 168 -7.42 25.94 13.41
C GLY A 168 -6.82 24.96 14.43
N SER A 169 -5.63 24.39 14.15
CA SER A 169 -4.92 23.56 15.16
C SER A 169 -4.56 24.32 16.42
N ASP A 170 -4.41 25.66 16.34
CA ASP A 170 -4.19 26.56 17.47
C ASP A 170 -5.36 26.61 18.48
N SER A 171 -6.53 26.10 18.09
CA SER A 171 -7.73 26.04 18.92
C SER A 171 -8.09 24.63 19.40
N ILE A 172 -7.23 23.64 19.21
CA ILE A 172 -7.52 22.24 19.59
C ILE A 172 -7.64 22.08 21.12
N GLY A 173 -6.85 22.80 21.90
CA GLY A 173 -6.73 22.57 23.35
C GLY A 173 -5.66 21.51 23.67
N THR A 174 -5.36 21.35 24.97
CA THR A 174 -4.35 20.40 25.48
C THR A 174 -4.90 19.50 26.59
N GLU A 175 -6.09 19.81 27.12
CA GLU A 175 -6.76 19.00 28.13
C GLU A 175 -7.89 18.21 27.47
N CYS A 176 -8.07 16.95 27.86
CA CYS A 176 -9.02 16.04 27.19
C CYS A 176 -10.47 16.56 27.18
N ASP A 177 -10.89 17.27 28.22
CA ASP A 177 -12.23 17.82 28.35
C ASP A 177 -12.45 19.09 27.48
N ASP A 178 -11.38 19.73 27.02
CA ASP A 178 -11.40 20.98 26.26
C ASP A 178 -11.03 20.81 24.79
N LEU A 179 -10.89 19.56 24.32
CA LEU A 179 -10.47 19.30 22.94
C LEU A 179 -11.55 19.65 21.92
N GLU A 180 -11.21 20.56 21.01
CA GLU A 180 -12.02 20.91 19.86
C GLU A 180 -11.33 20.47 18.55
N PRO A 181 -12.03 19.85 17.59
CA PRO A 181 -11.41 19.44 16.35
C PRO A 181 -10.97 20.63 15.50
N ALA A 182 -9.80 20.51 14.85
CA ALA A 182 -9.28 21.56 13.97
C ALA A 182 -10.29 21.94 12.88
N ALA A 183 -10.70 23.21 12.83
CA ALA A 183 -11.76 23.72 11.94
C ALA A 183 -11.48 23.51 10.44
N GLY A 184 -10.21 23.35 10.06
CA GLY A 184 -9.77 23.11 8.68
C GLY A 184 -10.03 21.71 8.18
N PHE A 185 -10.41 20.75 9.04
CA PHE A 185 -10.66 19.37 8.63
C PHE A 185 -12.12 18.96 8.86
N ALA A 186 -12.85 18.82 7.79
CA ALA A 186 -14.18 18.22 7.77
C ALA A 186 -14.13 16.92 6.97
N PRO A 187 -14.18 15.72 7.63
CA PRO A 187 -14.10 14.44 6.96
C PRO A 187 -15.09 14.33 5.78
N ASN A 188 -14.66 13.75 4.67
CA ASN A 188 -15.42 13.59 3.42
C ASN A 188 -15.90 14.91 2.78
N ARG A 189 -15.35 16.06 3.18
CA ARG A 189 -15.72 17.37 2.61
C ARG A 189 -14.52 18.20 2.21
N ARG A 190 -13.62 18.49 3.16
CA ARG A 190 -12.48 19.39 2.94
C ARG A 190 -11.35 19.16 3.92
N LEU A 191 -10.14 19.52 3.48
CA LEU A 191 -8.97 19.71 4.31
C LEU A 191 -8.30 21.02 3.90
N THR A 192 -8.02 21.89 4.87
CA THR A 192 -7.27 23.14 4.65
C THR A 192 -6.02 23.09 5.51
N LEU A 193 -4.86 23.18 4.87
CA LEU A 193 -3.56 23.27 5.52
C LEU A 193 -3.04 24.69 5.42
N VAL A 194 -2.43 25.16 6.48
CA VAL A 194 -1.78 26.48 6.60
C VAL A 194 -0.36 26.29 7.13
N ARG A 195 0.49 27.33 7.01
CA ARG A 195 1.83 27.29 7.58
C ARG A 195 1.80 26.96 9.07
N ASN A 196 2.70 26.08 9.49
CA ASN A 196 3.00 25.84 10.90
C ASN A 196 3.96 26.94 11.40
N PRO A 197 3.55 27.80 12.32
CA PRO A 197 4.40 28.90 12.80
C PRO A 197 5.63 28.43 13.61
N ASN A 198 5.57 27.20 14.17
CA ASN A 198 6.63 26.64 14.97
C ASN A 198 7.65 25.84 14.14
N PHE A 199 7.45 25.73 12.82
CA PHE A 199 8.36 25.03 11.94
C PHE A 199 9.59 25.91 11.62
N ASP A 200 10.76 25.41 12.01
CA ASP A 200 12.04 26.07 11.73
C ASP A 200 12.73 25.37 10.55
N PHE A 201 12.84 26.10 9.42
CA PHE A 201 13.54 25.60 8.23
C PHE A 201 15.02 25.29 8.45
N SER A 202 15.67 25.84 9.49
CA SER A 202 17.05 25.52 9.81
C SER A 202 17.22 24.11 10.36
N THR A 203 16.14 23.50 10.84
CA THR A 203 16.08 22.12 11.33
C THR A 203 15.70 21.11 10.24
N ASP A 204 15.42 21.57 9.02
CA ASP A 204 14.94 20.71 7.92
C ASP A 204 16.02 20.49 6.86
N ASP A 205 15.88 19.39 6.14
CA ASP A 205 16.66 19.14 4.93
C ASP A 205 15.87 19.66 3.71
N PRO A 206 16.38 20.67 2.98
CA PRO A 206 15.67 21.23 1.84
C PRO A 206 15.47 20.25 0.68
N THR A 207 16.17 19.09 0.70
CA THR A 207 15.95 18.03 -0.29
C THR A 207 14.74 17.16 0.03
N ILE A 208 14.20 17.25 1.26
CA ILE A 208 12.96 16.56 1.63
C ILE A 208 11.75 17.40 1.23
N ARG A 209 11.75 18.72 1.55
CA ARG A 209 10.61 19.59 1.29
C ARG A 209 10.99 21.06 1.10
N SER A 210 10.34 21.69 0.13
CA SER A 210 10.56 23.12 -0.18
C SER A 210 9.51 24.06 0.44
N ALA A 211 8.35 23.53 0.80
CA ALA A 211 7.23 24.23 1.46
C ALA A 211 6.92 25.61 0.85
N ARG A 212 6.64 25.68 -0.45
CA ARG A 212 6.53 26.95 -1.21
C ARG A 212 5.25 27.73 -0.99
N PHE A 213 4.15 27.05 -0.61
CA PHE A 213 2.82 27.69 -0.57
C PHE A 213 2.49 28.24 0.81
N GLN A 214 1.53 29.16 0.86
CA GLN A 214 0.97 29.65 2.12
C GLN A 214 -0.09 28.69 2.67
N ARG A 215 -0.80 27.98 1.77
CA ARG A 215 -1.84 27.02 2.15
C ARG A 215 -2.12 26.01 1.04
N TYR A 216 -2.72 24.90 1.44
CA TYR A 216 -3.33 23.91 0.55
C TYR A 216 -4.83 23.80 0.87
N GLU A 217 -5.65 23.74 -0.16
CA GLU A 217 -7.09 23.53 -0.03
C GLU A 217 -7.50 22.27 -0.80
N LEU A 218 -7.92 21.25 -0.09
CA LEU A 218 -8.48 20.04 -0.64
C LEU A 218 -10.00 20.06 -0.47
N THR A 219 -10.74 19.78 -1.55
CA THR A 219 -12.19 19.54 -1.52
C THR A 219 -12.49 18.15 -2.04
N VAL A 220 -13.41 17.44 -1.36
CA VAL A 220 -13.88 16.14 -1.82
C VAL A 220 -15.03 16.35 -2.79
N GLU A 221 -14.93 15.76 -3.96
CA GLU A 221 -15.94 15.79 -5.01
C GLU A 221 -16.18 14.37 -5.53
N SER A 222 -17.40 13.91 -5.56
CA SER A 222 -17.77 12.56 -6.03
C SER A 222 -17.95 12.48 -7.55
N ASP A 223 -18.27 13.60 -8.21
CA ASP A 223 -18.34 13.68 -9.68
C ASP A 223 -16.93 13.84 -10.27
N ILE A 224 -16.33 12.70 -10.64
CA ILE A 224 -15.00 12.65 -11.26
C ILE A 224 -14.93 13.52 -12.52
N SER A 225 -15.98 13.53 -13.34
CA SER A 225 -16.02 14.37 -14.57
C SER A 225 -15.99 15.86 -14.25
N LYS A 226 -16.59 16.27 -13.13
CA LYS A 226 -16.56 17.67 -12.67
C LYS A 226 -15.15 18.07 -12.21
N ILE A 227 -14.40 17.16 -11.56
CA ILE A 227 -13.01 17.39 -11.16
C ILE A 227 -12.18 17.76 -12.40
N TYR A 228 -12.23 16.94 -13.45
CA TYR A 228 -11.44 17.18 -14.67
C TYR A 228 -11.86 18.41 -15.45
N ARG A 229 -13.16 18.73 -15.51
CA ARG A 229 -13.64 20.00 -16.10
C ARG A 229 -13.10 21.22 -15.34
N ARG A 230 -13.02 21.14 -14.01
CA ARG A 230 -12.47 22.22 -13.18
C ARG A 230 -10.97 22.39 -13.36
N ALA A 231 -10.21 21.29 -13.52
CA ALA A 231 -8.79 21.33 -13.83
C ALA A 231 -8.53 21.96 -15.21
N GLU A 232 -9.29 21.55 -16.24
CA GLU A 232 -9.23 22.12 -17.61
C GLU A 232 -9.57 23.63 -17.62
N ALA A 233 -10.46 24.06 -16.72
CA ALA A 233 -10.83 25.48 -16.58
C ALA A 233 -9.88 26.27 -15.65
N GLY A 234 -8.83 25.66 -15.09
CA GLY A 234 -7.90 26.29 -14.16
C GLY A 234 -8.52 26.71 -12.81
N THR A 235 -9.70 26.15 -12.44
CA THR A 235 -10.38 26.46 -11.16
C THR A 235 -9.96 25.54 -10.02
N ILE A 236 -9.19 24.52 -10.30
CA ILE A 236 -8.39 23.72 -9.38
C ILE A 236 -7.04 23.46 -10.02
N ASP A 237 -6.00 23.36 -9.21
CA ASP A 237 -4.63 23.22 -9.69
C ASP A 237 -4.25 21.76 -9.94
N ILE A 238 -4.84 20.81 -9.20
CA ILE A 238 -4.48 19.40 -9.25
C ILE A 238 -5.75 18.56 -9.26
N ALA A 239 -5.88 17.67 -10.24
CA ALA A 239 -6.89 16.62 -10.29
C ALA A 239 -6.20 15.25 -10.15
N PRO A 240 -6.04 14.73 -8.92
CA PRO A 240 -5.45 13.42 -8.69
C PRO A 240 -6.49 12.34 -8.92
N GLY A 241 -6.06 11.22 -9.42
CA GLY A 241 -6.91 10.05 -9.64
C GLY A 241 -6.77 9.51 -11.06
N GLY A 242 -7.50 8.44 -11.36
CA GLY A 242 -7.51 7.84 -12.69
C GLY A 242 -8.50 8.56 -13.61
N PRO A 243 -8.05 9.40 -14.57
CA PRO A 243 -8.96 9.97 -15.56
C PRO A 243 -9.56 8.86 -16.43
N GLY A 244 -10.85 8.98 -16.74
CA GLY A 244 -11.51 8.10 -17.70
C GLY A 244 -10.96 8.28 -19.12
N LEU A 245 -11.23 7.29 -19.99
CA LEU A 245 -10.71 7.26 -21.36
C LEU A 245 -11.06 8.52 -22.18
N ASP A 246 -12.23 9.10 -21.96
CA ASP A 246 -12.66 10.33 -22.60
C ASP A 246 -11.78 11.53 -22.21
N VAL A 247 -11.39 11.63 -20.96
CA VAL A 247 -10.48 12.65 -20.45
C VAL A 247 -9.08 12.45 -21.03
N ILE A 248 -8.56 11.21 -20.97
CA ILE A 248 -7.25 10.87 -21.54
C ILE A 248 -7.19 11.23 -23.03
N ARG A 249 -8.19 10.84 -23.83
CA ARG A 249 -8.25 11.19 -25.26
C ARG A 249 -8.24 12.70 -25.48
N ARG A 250 -8.95 13.45 -24.66
CA ARG A 250 -8.99 14.91 -24.74
C ARG A 250 -7.63 15.54 -24.47
N TYR A 251 -6.94 15.10 -23.40
CA TYR A 251 -5.62 15.60 -23.03
C TYR A 251 -4.52 15.18 -24.02
N THR A 252 -4.59 13.99 -24.57
CA THR A 252 -3.61 13.51 -25.56
C THR A 252 -3.82 14.10 -26.96
N SER A 253 -5.06 14.45 -27.35
CA SER A 253 -5.38 14.99 -28.68
C SER A 253 -5.22 16.51 -28.80
N ARG A 254 -5.36 17.28 -27.70
CA ARG A 254 -5.25 18.74 -27.70
C ARG A 254 -3.86 19.18 -27.28
N ALA A 255 -3.15 19.88 -28.16
CA ALA A 255 -1.78 20.35 -27.89
C ALA A 255 -1.69 21.23 -26.63
N SER A 256 -2.71 22.07 -26.36
CA SER A 256 -2.76 22.95 -25.18
C SER A 256 -2.94 22.23 -23.85
N LEU A 257 -3.40 21.00 -23.84
CA LEU A 257 -3.63 20.23 -22.61
C LEU A 257 -2.58 19.15 -22.37
N ARG A 258 -1.77 18.82 -23.38
CA ARG A 258 -0.87 17.67 -23.34
C ARG A 258 0.16 17.76 -22.22
N ASN A 259 0.68 18.94 -21.95
CA ASN A 259 1.69 19.15 -20.90
C ASN A 259 1.12 19.04 -19.47
N ASN A 260 -0.21 19.04 -19.34
CA ASN A 260 -0.90 18.98 -18.05
C ASN A 260 -1.32 17.55 -17.69
N LEU A 261 -1.05 16.57 -18.56
CA LEU A 261 -1.21 15.16 -18.28
C LEU A 261 0.16 14.55 -17.97
N HIS A 262 0.38 14.21 -16.72
CA HIS A 262 1.57 13.52 -16.23
C HIS A 262 1.29 12.04 -16.11
N VAL A 263 2.20 11.21 -16.60
CA VAL A 263 2.11 9.75 -16.57
C VAL A 263 3.36 9.22 -15.89
N GLU A 264 3.19 8.70 -14.70
CA GLU A 264 4.28 8.23 -13.85
C GLU A 264 4.23 6.71 -13.69
N SER A 265 5.38 6.07 -13.49
CA SER A 265 5.42 4.66 -13.11
C SER A 265 4.75 4.51 -11.74
N GLY A 266 3.64 3.79 -11.72
CA GLY A 266 2.89 3.51 -10.48
C GLY A 266 3.29 2.16 -9.92
N ASP A 267 3.32 2.06 -8.60
CA ASP A 267 3.61 0.79 -7.90
C ASP A 267 2.33 -0.01 -7.60
N ARG A 268 1.24 0.29 -8.29
CA ARG A 268 -0.03 -0.42 -8.11
C ARG A 268 -0.13 -1.61 -9.02
N LEU A 269 -0.34 -2.77 -8.41
CA LEU A 269 -0.65 -4.01 -9.12
C LEU A 269 -2.14 -4.33 -8.99
N TRP A 270 -2.78 -4.67 -10.10
CA TRP A 270 -4.12 -5.23 -10.14
C TRP A 270 -4.06 -6.71 -10.49
N TYR A 271 -4.82 -7.53 -9.79
CA TYR A 271 -4.77 -8.97 -9.89
C TYR A 271 -6.13 -9.62 -9.63
N ILE A 272 -6.27 -10.85 -10.10
CA ILE A 272 -7.37 -11.73 -9.73
C ILE A 272 -6.81 -12.66 -8.66
N SER A 273 -7.42 -12.69 -7.47
CA SER A 273 -7.03 -13.59 -6.39
C SER A 273 -7.84 -14.87 -6.44
N MET A 274 -7.16 -16.00 -6.33
CA MET A 274 -7.73 -17.34 -6.23
C MET A 274 -7.55 -17.82 -4.78
N ASN A 275 -8.63 -18.26 -4.14
CA ASN A 275 -8.59 -18.78 -2.77
C ASN A 275 -8.17 -20.25 -2.78
N LEU A 276 -7.02 -20.54 -2.20
CA LEU A 276 -6.41 -21.87 -2.21
C LEU A 276 -7.15 -22.89 -1.30
N THR A 277 -8.10 -22.42 -0.50
CA THR A 277 -8.94 -23.29 0.33
C THR A 277 -10.27 -23.66 -0.34
N GLN A 278 -10.56 -23.09 -1.51
CA GLN A 278 -11.85 -23.24 -2.17
C GLN A 278 -11.75 -23.96 -3.52
N PRO A 279 -12.56 -25.02 -3.76
CA PRO A 279 -12.66 -25.63 -5.08
C PRO A 279 -13.13 -24.63 -6.15
N PRO A 280 -12.64 -24.74 -7.39
CA PRO A 280 -11.61 -25.65 -7.88
C PRO A 280 -10.17 -25.11 -7.72
N PHE A 281 -9.99 -23.95 -7.06
CA PHE A 281 -8.70 -23.27 -6.94
C PHE A 281 -7.81 -23.83 -5.81
N ASP A 282 -8.26 -24.84 -5.08
CA ASP A 282 -7.45 -25.64 -4.16
C ASP A 282 -6.44 -26.56 -4.92
N ASP A 283 -6.61 -26.73 -6.23
CA ASP A 283 -5.68 -27.45 -7.11
C ASP A 283 -4.75 -26.49 -7.86
N VAL A 284 -3.44 -26.68 -7.74
CA VAL A 284 -2.43 -25.82 -8.38
C VAL A 284 -2.49 -25.88 -9.91
N HIS A 285 -2.86 -27.01 -10.50
CA HIS A 285 -2.98 -27.16 -11.95
C HIS A 285 -4.13 -26.34 -12.51
N VAL A 286 -5.25 -26.23 -11.78
CA VAL A 286 -6.34 -25.30 -12.11
C VAL A 286 -5.85 -23.85 -12.08
N ARG A 287 -5.11 -23.44 -11.03
CA ARG A 287 -4.59 -22.08 -10.90
C ARG A 287 -3.59 -21.72 -12.02
N ARG A 288 -2.74 -22.69 -12.43
CA ARG A 288 -1.84 -22.51 -13.58
C ARG A 288 -2.62 -22.45 -14.89
N ALA A 289 -3.60 -23.32 -15.09
CA ALA A 289 -4.47 -23.29 -16.27
C ALA A 289 -5.20 -21.94 -16.40
N ALA A 290 -5.72 -21.41 -15.28
CA ALA A 290 -6.36 -20.09 -15.22
C ALA A 290 -5.40 -18.95 -15.60
N ASN A 291 -4.13 -19.01 -15.17
CA ASN A 291 -3.12 -18.04 -15.59
C ASN A 291 -2.79 -18.15 -17.09
N PHE A 292 -2.65 -19.38 -17.64
CA PHE A 292 -2.37 -19.58 -19.06
C PHE A 292 -3.49 -19.12 -19.97
N VAL A 293 -4.76 -19.28 -19.56
CA VAL A 293 -5.91 -18.98 -20.42
C VAL A 293 -6.32 -17.51 -20.40
N MET A 294 -5.86 -16.75 -19.40
CA MET A 294 -6.30 -15.36 -19.19
C MET A 294 -5.82 -14.43 -20.30
N ASP A 295 -6.74 -13.70 -20.92
CA ASP A 295 -6.44 -12.64 -21.89
C ASP A 295 -6.10 -11.34 -21.16
N LYS A 296 -4.83 -11.25 -20.71
CA LYS A 296 -4.34 -10.09 -19.96
C LYS A 296 -4.23 -8.83 -20.82
N ASP A 297 -3.92 -8.98 -22.12
CA ASP A 297 -3.86 -7.86 -23.06
C ASP A 297 -5.24 -7.20 -23.20
N PHE A 298 -6.30 -7.99 -23.30
CA PHE A 298 -7.64 -7.43 -23.38
C PHE A 298 -8.07 -6.75 -22.07
N LEU A 299 -7.68 -7.30 -20.91
CA LEU A 299 -7.89 -6.65 -19.61
C LEU A 299 -7.20 -5.27 -19.55
N VAL A 300 -5.92 -5.19 -19.95
CA VAL A 300 -5.16 -3.92 -19.98
C VAL A 300 -5.78 -2.92 -20.97
N ARG A 301 -6.19 -3.37 -22.16
CA ARG A 301 -6.86 -2.50 -23.14
C ARG A 301 -8.19 -1.97 -22.62
N THR A 302 -8.98 -2.79 -21.95
CA THR A 302 -10.26 -2.39 -21.32
C THR A 302 -10.03 -1.41 -20.19
N TRP A 303 -8.96 -1.58 -19.42
CA TRP A 303 -8.54 -0.64 -18.38
C TRP A 303 -8.18 0.74 -18.95
N GLY A 304 -7.67 0.82 -20.17
CA GLY A 304 -7.30 2.09 -20.82
C GLY A 304 -6.02 2.06 -21.64
N GLY A 305 -5.44 0.87 -21.82
CA GLY A 305 -4.27 0.65 -22.66
C GLY A 305 -2.95 1.10 -22.03
N SER A 306 -1.92 1.25 -22.86
CA SER A 306 -0.53 1.45 -22.44
C SER A 306 -0.25 2.73 -21.66
N LEU A 307 -1.10 3.77 -21.76
CA LEU A 307 -0.97 4.96 -20.92
C LEU A 307 -1.37 4.69 -19.48
N GLN A 308 -2.30 3.77 -19.25
CA GLN A 308 -2.77 3.41 -17.91
C GLN A 308 -1.93 2.31 -17.26
N GLY A 309 -1.03 1.65 -17.99
CA GLY A 309 -0.15 0.63 -17.46
C GLY A 309 0.28 -0.43 -18.46
N SER A 310 0.97 -1.44 -17.97
CA SER A 310 1.48 -2.58 -18.71
C SER A 310 0.93 -3.90 -18.15
N VAL A 311 1.07 -4.98 -18.94
CA VAL A 311 0.71 -6.32 -18.45
C VAL A 311 1.61 -6.72 -17.29
N ALA A 312 1.01 -7.09 -16.16
CA ALA A 312 1.72 -7.68 -15.03
C ALA A 312 1.85 -9.19 -15.18
N THR A 313 3.01 -9.72 -14.84
CA THR A 313 3.37 -11.14 -14.99
C THR A 313 3.74 -11.83 -13.69
N HIS A 314 4.02 -11.06 -12.63
CA HIS A 314 4.41 -11.51 -11.29
C HIS A 314 3.91 -10.55 -10.20
N VAL A 315 4.23 -10.84 -8.94
CA VAL A 315 3.62 -10.15 -7.77
C VAL A 315 4.23 -8.79 -7.48
N LEU A 316 5.56 -8.65 -7.57
CA LEU A 316 6.23 -7.40 -7.25
C LEU A 316 6.29 -6.47 -8.47
N PRO A 317 6.15 -5.15 -8.31
CA PRO A 317 6.52 -4.20 -9.36
C PRO A 317 7.99 -4.38 -9.79
N ASP A 318 8.27 -4.28 -11.09
CA ASP A 318 9.62 -4.49 -11.66
C ASP A 318 10.69 -3.58 -11.00
N ASP A 319 10.33 -2.32 -10.72
CA ASP A 319 11.22 -1.31 -10.14
C ASP A 319 11.59 -1.61 -8.67
N MET A 320 10.83 -2.48 -7.99
CA MET A 320 11.03 -2.74 -6.55
C MET A 320 12.28 -3.58 -6.24
N LEU A 321 12.78 -4.32 -7.23
CA LEU A 321 13.95 -5.20 -7.11
C LEU A 321 15.04 -4.87 -8.13
N ASP A 322 15.21 -3.63 -8.51
CA ASP A 322 16.23 -3.17 -9.46
C ASP A 322 16.22 -3.97 -10.78
N GLY A 323 15.02 -4.33 -11.25
CA GLY A 323 14.84 -5.11 -12.48
C GLY A 323 15.18 -6.61 -12.38
N ALA A 324 15.39 -7.17 -11.19
CA ALA A 324 15.74 -8.59 -11.02
C ALA A 324 14.66 -9.57 -11.50
N LEU A 325 13.44 -9.09 -11.73
CA LEU A 325 12.32 -9.86 -12.30
C LEU A 325 12.00 -9.46 -13.75
N GLU A 326 12.75 -8.53 -14.34
CA GLU A 326 12.53 -8.09 -15.71
C GLU A 326 12.50 -9.29 -16.67
N GLY A 327 11.42 -9.36 -17.45
CA GLY A 327 11.19 -10.46 -18.41
C GLY A 327 10.77 -11.80 -17.80
N PHE A 328 10.59 -11.89 -16.47
CA PHE A 328 10.02 -13.08 -15.84
C PHE A 328 8.51 -13.16 -16.13
N ASP A 329 8.12 -14.09 -16.98
CA ASP A 329 6.73 -14.35 -17.35
C ASP A 329 6.51 -15.87 -17.50
N PRO A 330 6.14 -16.57 -16.42
CA PRO A 330 5.96 -18.01 -16.43
C PRO A 330 4.76 -18.45 -17.27
N TYR A 331 3.81 -17.55 -17.51
CA TYR A 331 2.57 -17.81 -18.25
C TYR A 331 2.53 -17.09 -19.61
N ARG A 332 3.72 -16.83 -20.17
CA ARG A 332 3.87 -16.14 -21.45
C ARG A 332 3.01 -16.76 -22.54
N SER A 333 2.23 -15.93 -23.19
CA SER A 333 1.44 -16.26 -24.39
C SER A 333 1.67 -15.22 -25.49
N ARG A 334 1.27 -15.54 -26.72
CA ARG A 334 1.39 -14.58 -27.82
C ARG A 334 0.54 -13.35 -27.52
N HIS A 335 1.18 -12.18 -27.44
CA HIS A 335 0.56 -10.89 -27.11
C HIS A 335 -0.21 -10.89 -25.77
N HIS A 336 0.14 -11.76 -24.82
CA HIS A 336 -0.57 -11.94 -23.54
C HIS A 336 -2.09 -12.22 -23.68
N ALA A 337 -2.52 -12.75 -24.85
CA ALA A 337 -3.94 -13.01 -25.14
C ALA A 337 -4.43 -14.39 -24.67
N GLY A 338 -3.65 -15.04 -23.80
CA GLY A 338 -3.89 -16.39 -23.31
C GLY A 338 -3.38 -17.51 -24.24
N ASP A 339 -3.16 -18.70 -23.68
CA ASP A 339 -2.74 -19.93 -24.39
C ASP A 339 -3.61 -21.11 -23.94
N VAL A 340 -4.70 -21.33 -24.66
CA VAL A 340 -5.68 -22.40 -24.36
C VAL A 340 -5.02 -23.78 -24.40
N ARG A 341 -4.04 -24.00 -25.29
CA ARG A 341 -3.36 -25.31 -25.40
C ARG A 341 -2.55 -25.61 -24.13
N ARG A 342 -1.75 -24.65 -23.66
CA ARG A 342 -0.99 -24.83 -22.41
C ARG A 342 -1.92 -24.91 -21.19
N ALA A 343 -3.00 -24.15 -21.19
CA ALA A 343 -4.02 -24.22 -20.15
C ALA A 343 -4.65 -25.61 -20.07
N ALA A 344 -5.02 -26.21 -21.23
CA ALA A 344 -5.56 -27.58 -21.30
C ALA A 344 -4.52 -28.63 -20.86
N GLN A 345 -3.23 -28.42 -21.12
CA GLN A 345 -2.17 -29.31 -20.63
C GLN A 345 -2.07 -29.32 -19.11
N GLU A 346 -2.18 -28.15 -18.46
CA GLU A 346 -2.22 -28.07 -16.99
C GLU A 346 -3.52 -28.67 -16.44
N MET A 347 -4.67 -28.41 -17.09
CA MET A 347 -5.95 -28.94 -16.62
C MET A 347 -5.97 -30.48 -16.59
N ARG A 348 -5.35 -31.15 -17.57
CA ARG A 348 -5.21 -32.63 -17.58
C ARG A 348 -4.46 -33.19 -16.37
N LEU A 349 -3.67 -32.39 -15.69
CA LEU A 349 -2.97 -32.78 -14.47
C LEU A 349 -3.82 -32.56 -13.21
N SER A 350 -4.97 -31.90 -13.36
CA SER A 350 -5.88 -31.59 -12.26
C SER A 350 -6.83 -32.73 -11.95
N ARG A 351 -7.15 -32.91 -10.67
CA ARG A 351 -8.22 -33.82 -10.23
C ARG A 351 -9.62 -33.42 -10.72
N TYR A 352 -9.77 -32.22 -11.26
CA TYR A 352 -11.03 -31.67 -11.75
C TYR A 352 -11.28 -31.92 -13.25
N ASP A 353 -10.29 -32.42 -13.99
CA ASP A 353 -10.46 -33.00 -15.32
C ASP A 353 -10.57 -34.53 -15.18
N ARG A 354 -11.78 -35.05 -15.23
CA ARG A 354 -12.08 -36.48 -14.96
C ARG A 354 -11.96 -37.36 -16.20
N ASN A 355 -11.98 -36.74 -17.38
CA ASN A 355 -12.04 -37.44 -18.67
C ASN A 355 -10.80 -37.19 -19.53
N ASP A 356 -9.79 -36.41 -19.02
CA ASP A 356 -8.51 -36.09 -19.66
C ASP A 356 -8.65 -35.33 -20.99
N ASP A 357 -9.71 -34.50 -21.12
CA ASP A 357 -9.93 -33.67 -22.30
C ASP A 357 -9.30 -32.25 -22.21
N GLY A 358 -8.79 -31.88 -21.04
CA GLY A 358 -8.18 -30.58 -20.77
C GLY A 358 -9.18 -29.53 -20.32
N LEU A 359 -10.39 -29.95 -19.91
CA LEU A 359 -11.42 -29.08 -19.34
C LEU A 359 -11.78 -29.53 -17.92
N CYS A 360 -12.19 -28.57 -17.10
CA CYS A 360 -12.79 -28.87 -15.83
C CYS A 360 -14.22 -29.39 -16.05
N ASP A 361 -14.49 -30.65 -15.68
CA ASP A 361 -15.80 -31.30 -15.83
C ASP A 361 -16.43 -31.69 -14.49
N ALA A 362 -15.79 -31.35 -13.38
CA ALA A 362 -16.33 -31.53 -12.04
C ALA A 362 -17.40 -30.49 -11.71
N ASP A 363 -18.33 -30.86 -10.82
CA ASP A 363 -19.38 -29.95 -10.34
C ASP A 363 -18.81 -28.69 -9.68
N ALA A 364 -17.64 -28.80 -9.05
CA ALA A 364 -16.91 -27.66 -8.44
C ALA A 364 -16.50 -26.57 -9.43
N CYS A 365 -16.54 -26.81 -10.73
CA CYS A 365 -16.21 -25.83 -11.77
C CYS A 365 -17.44 -25.11 -12.32
N ARG A 366 -18.63 -25.43 -11.82
CA ARG A 366 -19.88 -24.79 -12.21
C ARG A 366 -20.33 -23.82 -11.12
N ASP A 367 -20.94 -22.73 -11.54
CA ASP A 367 -21.46 -21.69 -10.64
C ASP A 367 -20.43 -21.21 -9.61
N VAL A 368 -19.15 -21.13 -10.02
CA VAL A 368 -18.04 -20.71 -9.16
C VAL A 368 -18.21 -19.24 -8.78
N VAL A 369 -18.40 -18.95 -7.49
CA VAL A 369 -18.65 -17.60 -7.00
C VAL A 369 -17.45 -16.69 -7.30
N HIS A 370 -17.70 -15.64 -8.06
CA HIS A 370 -16.75 -14.60 -8.40
C HIS A 370 -17.25 -13.24 -7.87
N VAL A 371 -16.48 -12.62 -6.97
CA VAL A 371 -16.77 -11.26 -6.48
C VAL A 371 -15.96 -10.25 -7.29
N ALA A 372 -16.66 -9.30 -7.90
CA ALA A 372 -16.09 -8.21 -8.69
C ALA A 372 -16.63 -6.86 -8.23
N ARG A 373 -15.96 -5.75 -8.60
CA ARG A 373 -16.53 -4.41 -8.42
C ARG A 373 -17.58 -4.14 -9.49
N SER A 374 -18.66 -3.40 -9.13
CA SER A 374 -19.76 -3.07 -10.03
C SER A 374 -19.46 -1.90 -10.96
N SER A 375 -18.49 -1.04 -10.60
CA SER A 375 -18.14 0.17 -11.38
C SER A 375 -17.16 -0.11 -12.53
N PRO A 376 -17.21 0.65 -13.64
CA PRO A 376 -16.15 0.62 -14.66
C PRO A 376 -14.79 1.03 -14.08
N PRO A 377 -13.67 0.48 -14.61
CA PRO A 377 -13.59 -0.51 -15.70
C PRO A 377 -13.80 -1.96 -15.28
N TRP A 378 -13.92 -2.25 -13.97
CA TRP A 378 -14.00 -3.63 -13.45
C TRP A 378 -15.23 -4.38 -13.97
N SER A 379 -16.39 -3.72 -14.04
CA SER A 379 -17.62 -4.34 -14.59
C SER A 379 -17.48 -4.74 -16.07
N GLU A 380 -16.71 -3.99 -16.85
CA GLU A 380 -16.42 -4.29 -18.25
C GLU A 380 -15.43 -5.46 -18.41
N MET A 381 -14.52 -5.62 -17.44
CA MET A 381 -13.51 -6.68 -17.45
C MET A 381 -14.09 -8.06 -17.05
N THR A 382 -15.21 -8.08 -16.33
CA THR A 382 -15.84 -9.31 -15.85
C THR A 382 -16.11 -10.30 -16.99
N GLY A 383 -16.69 -9.85 -18.10
CA GLY A 383 -16.95 -10.71 -19.27
C GLY A 383 -15.69 -11.29 -19.93
N ILE A 384 -14.55 -10.60 -19.82
CA ILE A 384 -13.26 -11.09 -20.32
C ILE A 384 -12.76 -12.23 -19.43
N ILE A 385 -12.87 -12.08 -18.11
CA ILE A 385 -12.48 -13.09 -17.12
C ILE A 385 -13.35 -14.34 -17.30
N GLU A 386 -14.67 -14.19 -17.36
CA GLU A 386 -15.60 -15.28 -17.58
C GLU A 386 -15.32 -16.02 -18.89
N SER A 387 -15.15 -15.29 -20.00
CA SER A 387 -14.88 -15.90 -21.30
C SER A 387 -13.54 -16.62 -21.35
N SER A 388 -12.53 -16.12 -20.61
CA SER A 388 -11.23 -16.78 -20.50
C SER A 388 -11.33 -18.09 -19.73
N LEU A 389 -11.93 -18.09 -18.54
CA LEU A 389 -12.04 -19.27 -17.68
C LEU A 389 -12.99 -20.34 -18.27
N ARG A 390 -14.02 -19.94 -19.01
CA ARG A 390 -14.90 -20.88 -19.72
C ARG A 390 -14.16 -21.75 -20.75
N LYS A 391 -13.05 -21.27 -21.32
CA LYS A 391 -12.21 -22.04 -22.25
C LYS A 391 -11.51 -23.26 -21.60
N ILE A 392 -11.49 -23.31 -20.27
CA ILE A 392 -10.96 -24.44 -19.48
C ILE A 392 -12.06 -25.09 -18.63
N GLY A 393 -13.34 -24.88 -18.96
CA GLY A 393 -14.47 -25.53 -18.31
C GLY A 393 -14.91 -24.91 -16.98
N ILE A 394 -14.41 -23.74 -16.61
CA ILE A 394 -14.83 -23.06 -15.37
C ILE A 394 -15.92 -22.03 -15.70
N GLU A 395 -17.08 -22.17 -15.07
CA GLU A 395 -18.24 -21.28 -15.19
C GLU A 395 -18.40 -20.44 -13.94
N LEU A 396 -18.36 -19.11 -14.08
CA LEU A 396 -18.45 -18.18 -12.97
C LEU A 396 -19.90 -17.75 -12.69
N ASP A 397 -20.28 -17.71 -11.41
CA ASP A 397 -21.42 -16.95 -10.86
C ASP A 397 -20.87 -15.59 -10.38
N THR A 398 -20.85 -14.61 -11.28
CA THR A 398 -20.30 -13.29 -10.95
C THR A 398 -21.29 -12.47 -10.15
N ARG A 399 -20.80 -11.97 -9.00
CA ARG A 399 -21.55 -11.13 -8.04
C ARG A 399 -20.91 -9.74 -7.95
N PRO A 400 -21.38 -8.77 -8.74
CA PRO A 400 -20.90 -7.39 -8.64
C PRO A 400 -21.23 -6.81 -7.26
N ASN A 401 -20.25 -6.13 -6.65
CA ASN A 401 -20.43 -5.52 -5.33
C ASN A 401 -19.65 -4.19 -5.26
N ASP A 402 -20.33 -3.11 -4.87
CA ASP A 402 -19.72 -1.78 -4.70
C ASP A 402 -18.75 -1.75 -3.52
N ASP A 403 -19.03 -2.55 -2.50
CA ASP A 403 -18.16 -2.74 -1.33
C ASP A 403 -17.57 -4.16 -1.30
N ALA A 404 -16.90 -4.53 -2.39
CA ALA A 404 -16.31 -5.87 -2.54
C ALA A 404 -15.31 -6.21 -1.41
N TYR A 405 -14.60 -5.21 -0.87
CA TYR A 405 -13.66 -5.44 0.23
C TYR A 405 -14.33 -5.91 1.52
N SER A 406 -15.52 -5.43 1.85
CA SER A 406 -16.26 -5.90 3.04
C SER A 406 -16.62 -7.38 2.96
N VAL A 407 -16.62 -7.96 1.76
CA VAL A 407 -16.89 -9.38 1.52
C VAL A 407 -15.61 -10.20 1.56
N ILE A 408 -14.59 -9.81 0.75
CA ILE A 408 -13.38 -10.60 0.57
C ILE A 408 -12.41 -10.53 1.78
N GLN A 409 -12.55 -9.53 2.65
CA GLN A 409 -11.75 -9.40 3.89
C GLN A 409 -12.25 -10.26 5.05
N LYS A 410 -13.37 -10.94 4.90
CA LYS A 410 -13.91 -11.83 5.95
C LYS A 410 -13.04 -13.08 6.11
N VAL A 411 -13.04 -13.62 7.34
CA VAL A 411 -12.48 -14.93 7.66
C VAL A 411 -13.56 -15.70 8.43
N PRO A 412 -13.99 -16.90 7.96
CA PRO A 412 -13.53 -17.57 6.75
C PRO A 412 -13.84 -16.77 5.48
N ASN A 413 -13.00 -16.94 4.47
CA ASN A 413 -13.24 -16.41 3.13
C ASN A 413 -13.77 -17.54 2.25
N ASP A 414 -15.06 -17.54 1.98
CA ASP A 414 -15.76 -18.57 1.17
C ASP A 414 -15.80 -18.20 -0.32
N ILE A 415 -15.08 -17.17 -0.74
CA ILE A 415 -15.06 -16.71 -2.12
C ILE A 415 -13.93 -17.42 -2.88
N PRO A 416 -14.23 -18.28 -3.86
CA PRO A 416 -13.22 -19.01 -4.62
C PRO A 416 -12.31 -18.10 -5.46
N ILE A 417 -12.89 -17.03 -6.06
CA ILE A 417 -12.15 -16.12 -6.93
C ILE A 417 -12.69 -14.69 -6.82
N THR A 418 -11.80 -13.71 -6.87
CA THR A 418 -12.17 -12.28 -6.89
C THR A 418 -11.25 -11.47 -7.79
N SER A 419 -11.81 -10.57 -8.58
CA SER A 419 -11.10 -9.56 -9.40
C SER A 419 -11.17 -8.15 -8.81
N ALA A 420 -11.70 -8.02 -7.59
CA ALA A 420 -11.84 -6.74 -6.93
C ALA A 420 -10.52 -6.13 -6.42
N PRO A 421 -9.50 -6.92 -5.98
CA PRO A 421 -8.35 -6.36 -5.29
C PRO A 421 -7.28 -5.81 -6.23
N GLY A 422 -6.59 -4.80 -5.74
CA GLY A 422 -5.31 -4.32 -6.21
C GLY A 422 -4.50 -3.87 -5.00
N TRP A 423 -3.19 -3.85 -5.14
CA TRP A 423 -2.28 -3.45 -4.09
C TRP A 423 -1.32 -2.36 -4.56
N VAL A 424 -0.93 -1.50 -3.65
CA VAL A 424 0.14 -0.51 -3.82
C VAL A 424 1.06 -0.63 -2.63
N LYS A 425 2.35 -0.39 -2.82
CA LYS A 425 3.31 -0.42 -1.71
C LYS A 425 2.90 0.52 -0.57
N ASP A 426 3.11 0.11 0.66
CA ASP A 426 3.04 0.99 1.82
C ASP A 426 4.37 1.73 2.02
N TYR A 427 5.47 1.10 1.61
CA TYR A 427 6.81 1.66 1.51
C TYR A 427 7.62 0.84 0.46
N PRO A 428 8.70 1.38 -0.12
CA PRO A 428 9.41 0.75 -1.24
C PRO A 428 10.27 -0.45 -0.80
N ASP A 429 9.61 -1.55 -0.47
CA ASP A 429 10.23 -2.82 -0.11
C ASP A 429 9.32 -4.01 -0.42
N PRO A 430 9.87 -5.15 -0.89
CA PRO A 430 9.10 -6.36 -1.17
C PRO A 430 8.26 -6.88 0.00
N PHE A 431 8.69 -6.65 1.25
CA PHE A 431 7.93 -7.05 2.42
C PHE A 431 6.56 -6.38 2.47
N SER A 432 6.42 -5.15 1.97
CA SER A 432 5.13 -4.43 1.87
C SER A 432 4.12 -5.07 0.90
N PHE A 433 4.59 -5.99 0.04
CA PHE A 433 3.77 -6.83 -0.83
C PHE A 433 3.73 -8.26 -0.31
N ILE A 434 4.84 -8.98 -0.40
CA ILE A 434 4.87 -10.44 -0.14
C ILE A 434 4.65 -10.74 1.33
N GLY A 435 5.32 -10.03 2.24
CA GLY A 435 5.17 -10.23 3.67
C GLY A 435 3.77 -9.85 4.16
N PHE A 436 3.20 -8.78 3.62
CA PHE A 436 1.89 -8.32 4.07
C PHE A 436 0.73 -9.15 3.51
N LEU A 437 0.84 -9.64 2.26
CA LEU A 437 -0.27 -10.25 1.53
C LEU A 437 -0.27 -11.78 1.55
N PHE A 438 0.88 -12.42 1.86
CA PHE A 438 1.01 -13.87 1.76
C PHE A 438 1.61 -14.55 3.00
N ASP A 439 1.95 -13.79 4.04
CA ASP A 439 2.30 -14.38 5.34
C ASP A 439 1.05 -15.00 5.96
N GLY A 440 1.10 -16.29 6.27
CA GLY A 440 -0.03 -17.00 6.87
C GLY A 440 -0.41 -16.42 8.23
N ARG A 441 0.55 -15.94 9.00
CA ARG A 441 0.36 -15.28 10.31
C ARG A 441 -0.42 -13.97 10.21
N ASN A 442 -0.53 -13.38 9.02
CA ASN A 442 -1.32 -12.17 8.78
C ASN A 442 -2.79 -12.45 8.43
N ILE A 443 -3.19 -13.72 8.34
CA ILE A 443 -4.60 -14.12 8.22
C ILE A 443 -5.29 -13.86 9.56
N ARG A 444 -6.16 -12.84 9.63
CA ARG A 444 -6.76 -12.37 10.87
C ARG A 444 -8.15 -11.80 10.68
N LYS A 445 -8.94 -11.82 11.75
CA LYS A 445 -10.21 -11.09 11.85
C LYS A 445 -9.96 -9.70 12.44
N PRO A 446 -10.72 -8.65 12.04
CA PRO A 446 -11.77 -8.66 11.01
C PRO A 446 -11.29 -8.34 9.59
N ALA A 447 -10.05 -7.89 9.39
CA ALA A 447 -9.58 -7.31 8.13
C ALA A 447 -8.42 -8.13 7.55
N ASN A 448 -8.74 -9.31 6.98
CA ASN A 448 -7.77 -10.12 6.27
C ASN A 448 -7.39 -9.49 4.93
N THR A 449 -6.10 -9.47 4.61
CA THR A 449 -5.54 -9.02 3.32
C THR A 449 -4.99 -10.16 2.47
N ASN A 450 -4.75 -11.33 3.08
CA ASN A 450 -4.34 -12.55 2.39
C ASN A 450 -5.58 -13.27 1.82
N TYR A 451 -6.16 -12.71 0.73
CA TYR A 451 -7.40 -13.25 0.14
C TYR A 451 -7.24 -14.64 -0.46
N ALA A 452 -6.02 -15.01 -0.81
CA ALA A 452 -5.69 -16.34 -1.31
C ALA A 452 -5.54 -17.38 -0.21
N MET A 453 -5.50 -16.97 1.08
CA MET A 453 -5.32 -17.82 2.24
C MET A 453 -4.00 -18.61 2.22
N VAL A 454 -2.96 -18.07 1.59
CA VAL A 454 -1.61 -18.69 1.54
C VAL A 454 -1.08 -18.84 2.97
N GLY A 455 -0.56 -20.04 3.30
CA GLY A 455 0.00 -20.30 4.62
C GLY A 455 -1.02 -20.56 5.73
N LEU A 456 -2.31 -20.72 5.41
CA LEU A 456 -3.29 -21.16 6.40
C LEU A 456 -2.94 -22.58 6.88
N THR A 457 -2.54 -22.72 8.14
CA THR A 457 -2.26 -24.00 8.79
C THR A 457 -3.49 -24.53 9.53
N GLU A 458 -3.48 -25.81 9.90
CA GLU A 458 -4.53 -26.40 10.76
C GLU A 458 -4.62 -25.70 12.11
N GLU A 459 -3.47 -25.39 12.76
CA GLU A 459 -3.40 -24.67 14.03
C GLU A 459 -4.03 -23.28 13.93
N LEU A 460 -3.65 -22.50 12.90
CA LEU A 460 -4.23 -21.17 12.67
C LEU A 460 -5.73 -21.24 12.35
N ALA A 461 -6.16 -22.27 11.61
CA ALA A 461 -7.58 -22.50 11.33
C ALA A 461 -8.38 -22.78 12.63
N GLU A 462 -7.81 -23.57 13.57
CA GLU A 462 -8.39 -23.82 14.89
C GLU A 462 -8.51 -22.52 15.70
N ASP A 463 -7.44 -21.72 15.78
CA ASP A 463 -7.42 -20.42 16.47
C ASP A 463 -8.46 -19.45 15.91
N LEU A 464 -8.60 -19.41 14.59
CA LEU A 464 -9.57 -18.57 13.88
C LEU A 464 -11.00 -19.16 13.93
N ARG A 465 -11.16 -20.39 14.40
CA ARG A 465 -12.44 -21.14 14.42
C ARG A 465 -13.06 -21.24 13.03
N ILE A 466 -12.25 -21.68 12.06
CA ILE A 466 -12.65 -21.94 10.68
C ILE A 466 -12.27 -23.37 10.29
N PRO A 467 -12.84 -23.95 9.23
CA PRO A 467 -12.44 -25.27 8.76
C PRO A 467 -10.95 -25.33 8.40
N ALA A 468 -10.29 -26.41 8.80
CA ALA A 468 -8.93 -26.69 8.34
C ALA A 468 -8.92 -26.93 6.83
N PRO A 469 -7.89 -26.44 6.10
CA PRO A 469 -7.81 -26.63 4.65
C PRO A 469 -7.50 -28.09 4.29
N ASP A 470 -8.25 -28.65 3.33
CA ASP A 470 -7.99 -29.98 2.76
C ASP A 470 -8.15 -29.89 1.21
N PRO A 471 -7.06 -30.02 0.46
CA PRO A 471 -5.66 -30.28 0.86
C PRO A 471 -5.01 -29.11 1.63
N PRO A 472 -3.89 -29.38 2.33
CA PRO A 472 -3.11 -28.34 3.01
C PRO A 472 -2.67 -27.22 2.07
N VAL A 473 -2.79 -25.98 2.51
CA VAL A 473 -2.39 -24.81 1.72
C VAL A 473 -0.87 -24.62 1.83
N PRO A 474 -0.16 -24.36 0.72
CA PRO A 474 1.27 -24.11 0.77
C PRO A 474 1.58 -22.81 1.54
N SER A 475 2.63 -22.83 2.39
CA SER A 475 3.18 -21.65 3.06
C SER A 475 4.49 -21.20 2.43
N ILE A 476 4.73 -19.88 2.50
CA ILE A 476 6.01 -19.26 2.14
C ILE A 476 6.64 -18.50 3.32
N ASP A 477 6.09 -18.64 4.52
CA ASP A 477 6.45 -17.85 5.71
C ASP A 477 7.95 -17.95 6.05
N ALA A 478 8.52 -19.16 6.00
CA ALA A 478 9.96 -19.35 6.19
C ALA A 478 10.81 -18.63 5.11
N GLY A 479 10.29 -18.47 3.90
CA GLY A 479 10.91 -17.68 2.84
C GLY A 479 10.83 -16.19 3.14
N ILE A 480 9.69 -15.71 3.61
CA ILE A 480 9.47 -14.32 4.04
C ILE A 480 10.45 -13.98 5.17
N ASP A 481 10.51 -14.80 6.23
CA ASP A 481 11.39 -14.59 7.37
C ASP A 481 12.86 -14.48 6.95
N ARG A 482 13.33 -15.42 6.12
CA ARG A 482 14.69 -15.40 5.62
C ARG A 482 15.01 -14.13 4.81
N CYS A 483 14.13 -13.73 3.89
CA CYS A 483 14.36 -12.56 3.05
C CYS A 483 14.26 -11.25 3.86
N ALA A 484 13.33 -11.17 4.81
CA ALA A 484 13.16 -10.03 5.70
C ALA A 484 14.37 -9.85 6.63
N ALA A 485 14.92 -10.95 7.17
CA ALA A 485 16.09 -10.92 8.04
C ALA A 485 17.40 -10.61 7.30
N THR A 486 17.42 -10.68 5.97
CA THR A 486 18.60 -10.32 5.19
C THR A 486 18.73 -8.79 5.09
N LEU A 487 19.86 -8.23 5.55
CA LEU A 487 20.13 -6.79 5.44
C LEU A 487 20.25 -6.35 3.98
N PRO A 488 20.06 -5.04 3.66
CA PRO A 488 20.11 -4.52 2.30
C PRO A 488 21.35 -4.96 1.54
N SER A 489 21.18 -5.74 0.49
CA SER A 489 22.25 -6.34 -0.30
C SER A 489 21.69 -6.97 -1.58
N ARG A 490 22.58 -7.36 -2.50
CA ARG A 490 22.19 -8.14 -3.69
C ARG A 490 21.61 -9.51 -3.34
N GLU A 491 22.04 -10.11 -2.23
CA GLU A 491 21.48 -11.37 -1.72
C GLU A 491 20.04 -11.19 -1.30
N ARG A 492 19.70 -10.07 -0.66
CA ARG A 492 18.32 -9.74 -0.29
C ARG A 492 17.44 -9.55 -1.52
N THR A 493 17.89 -8.79 -2.52
CA THR A 493 17.18 -8.62 -3.81
C THR A 493 16.93 -9.98 -4.46
N LYS A 494 17.95 -10.85 -4.51
CA LYS A 494 17.82 -12.21 -5.07
C LYS A 494 16.85 -13.06 -4.27
N CYS A 495 16.88 -13.00 -2.94
CA CYS A 495 15.97 -13.75 -2.06
C CYS A 495 14.51 -13.43 -2.39
N TRP A 496 14.15 -12.16 -2.45
CA TRP A 496 12.79 -11.73 -2.79
C TRP A 496 12.38 -12.06 -4.21
N ALA A 497 13.30 -11.95 -5.19
CA ALA A 497 13.03 -12.34 -6.55
C ALA A 497 12.73 -13.86 -6.68
N GLU A 498 13.50 -14.71 -6.00
CA GLU A 498 13.26 -16.15 -5.99
C GLU A 498 11.94 -16.50 -5.26
N LEU A 499 11.57 -15.73 -4.23
CA LEU A 499 10.31 -15.93 -3.52
C LEU A 499 9.10 -15.56 -4.39
N ASP A 500 9.16 -14.45 -5.15
CA ASP A 500 8.13 -14.08 -6.15
C ASP A 500 8.02 -15.16 -7.24
N LYS A 501 9.15 -15.62 -7.78
CA LYS A 501 9.15 -16.72 -8.75
C LYS A 501 8.50 -17.98 -8.19
N SER A 502 8.74 -18.30 -6.92
CA SER A 502 8.10 -19.42 -6.24
C SER A 502 6.60 -19.20 -6.06
N LEU A 503 6.17 -17.99 -5.68
CA LEU A 503 4.75 -17.63 -5.64
C LEU A 503 4.09 -17.87 -6.99
N MET A 504 4.67 -17.37 -8.08
CA MET A 504 4.07 -17.48 -9.41
C MET A 504 4.11 -18.86 -10.02
N THR A 505 5.05 -19.74 -9.61
CA THR A 505 5.20 -21.06 -10.24
C THR A 505 4.76 -22.24 -9.40
N LYS A 506 4.84 -22.12 -8.05
CA LYS A 506 4.54 -23.23 -7.13
C LYS A 506 3.24 -23.01 -6.35
N VAL A 507 3.01 -21.80 -5.84
CA VAL A 507 1.82 -21.47 -5.05
C VAL A 507 0.67 -21.02 -5.95
N VAL A 508 0.95 -20.09 -6.85
CA VAL A 508 0.04 -19.53 -7.87
C VAL A 508 -1.23 -18.93 -7.27
N PRO A 509 -1.11 -17.98 -6.33
CA PRO A 509 -2.28 -17.42 -5.64
C PRO A 509 -3.04 -16.40 -6.47
N TRP A 510 -2.39 -15.81 -7.48
CA TRP A 510 -2.91 -14.71 -8.27
C TRP A 510 -2.80 -14.94 -9.78
N ILE A 511 -3.65 -14.22 -10.51
CA ILE A 511 -3.47 -13.88 -11.91
C ILE A 511 -3.19 -12.38 -11.95
N PRO A 512 -1.91 -11.94 -11.86
CA PRO A 512 -1.57 -10.53 -12.03
C PRO A 512 -1.83 -10.14 -13.49
N TYR A 513 -2.49 -8.96 -13.70
CA TYR A 513 -2.84 -8.58 -15.06
C TYR A 513 -2.43 -7.16 -15.44
N LEU A 514 -2.30 -6.24 -14.48
CA LEU A 514 -1.99 -4.85 -14.77
C LEU A 514 -1.06 -4.25 -13.71
N ALA A 515 0.12 -3.80 -14.14
CA ALA A 515 0.95 -2.85 -13.43
C ALA A 515 0.51 -1.44 -13.87
N ALA A 516 -0.19 -0.74 -12.97
CA ALA A 516 -0.88 0.49 -13.34
C ALA A 516 0.03 1.71 -13.20
N ASN A 517 0.03 2.57 -14.22
CA ASN A 517 0.61 3.90 -14.13
C ASN A 517 -0.27 4.82 -13.26
N LYS A 518 0.37 5.81 -12.66
CA LYS A 518 -0.32 6.93 -12.01
C LYS A 518 -0.47 8.07 -13.03
N LEU A 519 -1.71 8.49 -13.27
CA LEU A 519 -2.02 9.64 -14.10
C LEU A 519 -2.44 10.80 -13.21
N VAL A 520 -1.79 11.93 -13.37
CA VAL A 520 -2.11 13.18 -12.67
C VAL A 520 -2.38 14.27 -13.70
N ILE A 521 -3.47 14.99 -13.53
CA ILE A 521 -3.78 16.17 -14.35
C ILE A 521 -3.60 17.41 -13.48
N THR A 522 -2.84 18.39 -14.02
CA THR A 522 -2.60 19.68 -13.39
C THR A 522 -3.17 20.81 -14.23
N SER A 523 -3.33 22.00 -13.61
CA SER A 523 -3.51 23.24 -14.35
C SER A 523 -2.17 23.74 -14.92
N ASP A 524 -2.22 24.68 -15.86
CA ASP A 524 -1.04 25.33 -16.43
C ASP A 524 -0.21 26.07 -15.37
N ALA A 525 -0.81 26.42 -14.24
CA ALA A 525 -0.16 27.11 -13.14
C ALA A 525 0.85 26.26 -12.36
N ILE A 526 0.74 24.90 -12.40
CA ILE A 526 1.68 24.03 -11.69
C ILE A 526 3.02 23.96 -12.41
N SER A 527 4.02 24.64 -11.85
CA SER A 527 5.40 24.65 -12.35
C SER A 527 6.37 25.03 -11.21
N PRO A 528 7.39 24.20 -10.91
CA PRO A 528 7.61 22.87 -11.47
C PRO A 528 6.59 21.84 -10.99
N TYR A 529 6.34 20.82 -11.81
CA TYR A 529 5.72 19.57 -11.42
C TYR A 529 6.78 18.61 -10.86
N GLU A 530 6.45 17.82 -9.86
CA GLU A 530 7.28 16.74 -9.32
C GLU A 530 6.38 15.59 -8.85
N PHE A 531 6.87 14.36 -8.98
CA PHE A 531 6.19 13.15 -8.51
C PHE A 531 6.89 12.60 -7.28
N ASP A 532 6.14 12.14 -6.30
CA ASP A 532 6.64 11.50 -5.10
C ASP A 532 6.57 9.98 -5.27
N GLN A 533 7.70 9.35 -5.57
CA GLN A 533 7.78 7.91 -5.79
C GLN A 533 7.39 7.13 -4.54
N PHE A 534 7.68 7.64 -3.34
CA PHE A 534 7.31 6.98 -2.09
C PHE A 534 5.80 6.88 -1.91
N SER A 535 5.08 7.99 -2.02
CA SER A 535 3.63 8.01 -1.81
C SER A 535 2.82 7.60 -3.04
N GLY A 536 3.44 7.52 -4.23
CA GLY A 536 2.75 7.27 -5.50
C GLY A 536 1.80 8.39 -5.90
N GLU A 537 2.09 9.64 -5.48
CA GLU A 537 1.25 10.81 -5.71
C GLU A 537 2.10 11.98 -6.22
N ILE A 538 1.45 13.08 -6.58
CA ILE A 538 2.17 14.34 -6.84
C ILE A 538 2.91 14.77 -5.57
N SER A 539 4.16 15.26 -5.74
CA SER A 539 4.99 15.73 -4.63
C SER A 539 4.51 17.08 -4.10
N PHE A 540 3.66 17.07 -3.09
CA PHE A 540 3.26 18.31 -2.42
C PHE A 540 4.44 19.03 -1.75
N ALA A 541 5.53 18.33 -1.51
CA ALA A 541 6.75 18.88 -0.95
C ALA A 541 7.49 19.80 -1.95
N HIS A 542 7.43 19.51 -3.26
CA HIS A 542 8.31 20.13 -4.25
C HIS A 542 7.61 20.87 -5.40
N ILE A 543 6.31 20.67 -5.61
CA ILE A 543 5.59 21.43 -6.64
C ILE A 543 5.64 22.94 -6.41
N GLY A 544 5.49 23.69 -7.50
CA GLY A 544 5.41 25.15 -7.49
C GLY A 544 4.19 25.67 -8.27
N ILE A 545 3.92 26.96 -8.16
CA ILE A 545 2.95 27.68 -9.00
C ILE A 545 3.69 28.81 -9.71
N ASP A 546 3.62 28.81 -11.02
CA ASP A 546 4.00 29.95 -11.84
C ASP A 546 2.74 30.78 -12.12
N ARG A 547 2.71 32.00 -11.60
CA ARG A 547 1.61 32.97 -11.83
C ARG A 547 1.90 33.96 -12.96
N SER A 548 2.98 33.76 -13.69
CA SER A 548 3.33 34.61 -14.82
C SER A 548 2.61 34.20 -16.14
N LEU A 549 1.87 33.09 -16.08
CA LEU A 549 1.01 32.58 -17.16
C LEU A 549 -0.46 33.08 -16.98
#